data_a722e11304d3a7fe972975fa12a0f449
#
_entry.id   a722e11304d3a7fe972975fa12a0f449
#
_cell.length_a   1.000
_cell.length_b   1.000
_cell.length_c   1.000
_cell.angle_alpha   90.00
_cell.angle_beta   90.00
_cell.angle_gamma   90.00
#
_symmetry.space_group_name_H-M   'P 1'
#
loop_
_entity.id
_entity.type
_entity.pdbx_description
1 polymer ?
#
loop_
_entity_poly.entity_id
_entity_poly.type
_entity_poly.pdbx_seq_one_letter_code
_entity_poly.pdbx_strand_id
1 'polypeptide(L)'
;TSITSVANQTEDSSSADVVTAGFKELDFKNIDSKSYDEESMRKYFMRFVFDFYSKTAEGSDENIMVSPYSLMTALELAAAGADGDTLKQMISLYGDPEDPEATMKYISDLMKKLNSSEGVKLKVANSAWLRDKVKDSPARNEYIKTIADYLESEIKLKDFGDPDGLIKEINDWVDGKTDGMIPQLLDELPDDCVAVLVNTIVFDGKWGEAFSGTSQKEFHGKSGDKETEFMNGKAETYLETDKATGFIKVYEGGEFAFVAMLPADENVSMADFVKDLKPEEFEEFYKSGEGKATVSMPSFTSRYKVKAPGILKELGMKDAFDPGKADFSGIEDGIYISDVIHETYIDVTKKGTRAAAASAVTMRKSASFAMDVKHVELDRPFMYAIVDTATGTPVFIGHLQDI
;
A
#
# COMPACT_ATOMS: atom_id res chain seq x y z
N THR A 1 27.28 -31.98 12.54
CA THR A 1 27.24 -33.39 12.98
C THR A 1 25.87 -33.92 12.56
N SER A 2 25.91 -34.84 11.61
CA SER A 2 24.80 -35.60 11.05
C SER A 2 23.99 -36.32 12.12
N ILE A 3 22.67 -36.36 11.99
CA ILE A 3 21.87 -37.43 12.57
C ILE A 3 20.94 -37.99 11.50
N THR A 4 21.16 -39.26 11.29
CA THR A 4 20.54 -40.23 10.35
C THR A 4 19.20 -40.70 10.90
N SER A 5 18.33 -41.09 9.97
CA SER A 5 17.07 -41.81 10.09
C SER A 5 17.05 -43.00 11.06
N VAL A 6 15.90 -43.24 11.71
CA VAL A 6 15.39 -44.58 12.00
C VAL A 6 13.88 -44.61 11.83
N ALA A 7 13.41 -45.49 10.95
CA ALA A 7 12.02 -45.91 10.82
C ALA A 7 11.76 -47.09 11.78
N ASN A 8 10.56 -47.21 12.35
CA ASN A 8 9.67 -48.40 12.23
C ASN A 8 8.56 -48.44 13.27
N GLN A 9 7.32 -48.57 12.77
CA GLN A 9 6.24 -49.53 13.12
C GLN A 9 5.80 -49.62 14.60
N THR A 10 4.53 -49.51 14.95
CA THR A 10 3.42 -50.43 14.62
C THR A 10 2.10 -49.86 15.14
N GLU A 11 1.04 -50.06 14.36
CA GLU A 11 -0.38 -50.31 14.62
C GLU A 11 -0.93 -50.29 16.05
N ASP A 12 -2.02 -49.59 16.36
CA ASP A 12 -3.37 -50.17 16.37
C ASP A 12 -4.47 -49.17 16.71
N SER A 13 -5.53 -49.27 15.97
CA SER A 13 -6.92 -48.88 16.01
C SER A 13 -7.52 -48.17 17.21
N SER A 14 -8.21 -47.05 16.98
CA SER A 14 -9.66 -46.95 17.22
C SER A 14 -10.26 -45.73 16.51
N SER A 15 -11.18 -46.03 15.62
CA SER A 15 -12.00 -45.07 14.88
C SER A 15 -12.85 -44.21 15.80
N ALA A 16 -12.68 -42.90 15.71
CA ALA A 16 -13.72 -41.95 15.95
C ALA A 16 -13.90 -41.18 14.63
N ASP A 17 -14.96 -41.43 13.91
CA ASP A 17 -15.41 -40.63 12.78
C ASP A 17 -15.67 -39.19 13.27
N VAL A 18 -14.67 -38.34 13.18
CA VAL A 18 -14.86 -36.92 13.18
C VAL A 18 -15.30 -36.56 11.77
N VAL A 19 -16.57 -36.28 11.61
CA VAL A 19 -17.13 -35.65 10.41
C VAL A 19 -16.43 -34.31 10.24
N THR A 20 -15.33 -34.32 9.49
CA THR A 20 -14.70 -33.08 8.97
C THR A 20 -15.62 -32.57 7.88
N ALA A 21 -16.54 -31.65 8.26
CA ALA A 21 -17.26 -30.82 7.32
C ALA A 21 -16.19 -29.97 6.59
N GLY A 22 -16.00 -30.26 5.34
CA GLY A 22 -15.32 -29.57 4.25
C GLY A 22 -14.51 -28.30 4.55
N PHE A 23 -13.37 -28.44 5.18
CA PHE A 23 -12.36 -27.39 5.19
C PHE A 23 -11.75 -27.34 3.79
N LYS A 24 -11.98 -26.25 3.08
CA LYS A 24 -11.27 -25.97 1.85
C LYS A 24 -10.01 -25.18 2.25
N GLU A 25 -9.00 -25.91 2.73
CA GLU A 25 -7.67 -25.34 2.89
C GLU A 25 -7.25 -24.71 1.56
N LEU A 26 -6.76 -23.44 1.63
CA LEU A 26 -6.09 -22.82 0.50
C LEU A 26 -4.94 -23.73 0.06
N ASP A 27 -5.00 -24.26 -1.15
CA ASP A 27 -3.96 -25.16 -1.68
C ASP A 27 -2.78 -24.34 -2.21
N PHE A 28 -1.93 -23.88 -1.29
CA PHE A 28 -0.72 -23.14 -1.62
C PHE A 28 0.23 -23.88 -2.58
N LYS A 29 0.17 -25.21 -2.63
CA LYS A 29 1.02 -26.02 -3.52
C LYS A 29 0.67 -25.82 -4.99
N ASN A 30 -0.54 -25.39 -5.28
CA ASN A 30 -1.06 -25.20 -6.63
C ASN A 30 -1.25 -23.73 -7.03
N ILE A 31 -0.96 -22.75 -6.17
CA ILE A 31 -1.14 -21.33 -6.47
C ILE A 31 -0.36 -20.92 -7.74
N ASP A 32 0.88 -21.37 -7.91
CA ASP A 32 1.67 -21.03 -9.10
C ASP A 32 1.06 -21.54 -10.41
N SER A 33 0.19 -22.56 -10.36
CA SER A 33 -0.53 -23.09 -11.52
C SER A 33 -1.87 -22.41 -11.80
N LYS A 34 -2.32 -21.53 -10.91
CA LYS A 34 -3.57 -20.77 -11.09
C LYS A 34 -3.43 -19.74 -12.20
N SER A 35 -4.51 -19.56 -12.92
CA SER A 35 -4.67 -18.45 -13.87
C SER A 35 -5.71 -17.49 -13.35
N TYR A 36 -5.55 -16.23 -13.70
CA TYR A 36 -6.52 -15.17 -13.37
C TYR A 36 -6.73 -14.26 -14.57
N ASP A 37 -7.87 -13.58 -14.60
CA ASP A 37 -8.09 -12.47 -15.53
C ASP A 37 -7.51 -11.19 -14.92
N GLU A 38 -6.40 -10.71 -15.48
CA GLU A 38 -5.65 -9.54 -14.98
C GLU A 38 -6.54 -8.29 -14.91
N GLU A 39 -7.39 -8.07 -15.90
CA GLU A 39 -8.29 -6.91 -15.96
C GLU A 39 -9.34 -6.95 -14.83
N SER A 40 -9.92 -8.12 -14.55
CA SER A 40 -10.86 -8.29 -13.44
C SER A 40 -10.19 -8.11 -12.09
N MET A 41 -9.01 -8.71 -11.87
CA MET A 41 -8.26 -8.54 -10.62
C MET A 41 -7.85 -7.08 -10.41
N ARG A 42 -7.40 -6.40 -11.46
CA ARG A 42 -7.08 -4.98 -11.41
C ARG A 42 -8.30 -4.13 -11.03
N LYS A 43 -9.50 -4.45 -11.51
CA LYS A 43 -10.73 -3.74 -11.13
C LYS A 43 -11.09 -3.92 -9.67
N TYR A 44 -10.95 -5.13 -9.12
CA TYR A 44 -11.13 -5.35 -7.68
C TYR A 44 -10.15 -4.50 -6.88
N PHE A 45 -8.89 -4.52 -7.27
CA PHE A 45 -7.86 -3.74 -6.60
C PHE A 45 -8.11 -2.22 -6.72
N MET A 46 -8.43 -1.71 -7.92
CA MET A 46 -8.75 -0.29 -8.13
C MET A 46 -9.92 0.17 -7.26
N ARG A 47 -10.99 -0.66 -7.13
CA ARG A 47 -12.08 -0.38 -6.21
C ARG A 47 -11.56 -0.23 -4.77
N PHE A 48 -10.77 -1.18 -4.29
CA PHE A 48 -10.18 -1.11 -2.95
C PHE A 48 -9.34 0.14 -2.73
N VAL A 49 -8.52 0.53 -3.73
CA VAL A 49 -7.72 1.76 -3.68
C VAL A 49 -8.59 2.98 -3.37
N PHE A 50 -9.66 3.17 -4.13
CA PHE A 50 -10.50 4.37 -4.00
C PHE A 50 -11.43 4.29 -2.77
N ASP A 51 -11.98 3.13 -2.47
CA ASP A 51 -12.83 2.94 -1.29
C ASP A 51 -12.03 3.18 0.01
N PHE A 52 -10.82 2.62 0.12
CA PHE A 52 -9.96 2.81 1.28
C PHE A 52 -9.49 4.25 1.41
N TYR A 53 -9.07 4.88 0.31
CA TYR A 53 -8.63 6.27 0.30
C TYR A 53 -9.77 7.23 0.65
N SER A 54 -10.94 7.07 0.03
CA SER A 54 -12.13 7.87 0.30
C SER A 54 -12.55 7.77 1.77
N LYS A 55 -12.59 6.55 2.32
CA LYS A 55 -12.90 6.35 3.74
C LYS A 55 -11.85 6.94 4.69
N THR A 56 -10.59 6.89 4.31
CA THR A 56 -9.51 7.53 5.09
C THR A 56 -9.65 9.06 5.07
N ALA A 57 -10.08 9.63 3.96
CA ALA A 57 -10.25 11.08 3.80
C ALA A 57 -11.54 11.62 4.43
N GLU A 58 -12.51 10.76 4.73
CA GLU A 58 -13.83 11.15 5.25
C GLU A 58 -13.69 11.90 6.59
N GLY A 59 -14.08 13.18 6.60
CA GLY A 59 -14.03 14.04 7.78
C GLY A 59 -12.63 14.45 8.22
N SER A 60 -11.59 14.18 7.42
CA SER A 60 -10.22 14.59 7.69
C SER A 60 -9.89 15.92 7.03
N ASP A 61 -9.17 16.76 7.78
CA ASP A 61 -8.59 18.02 7.32
C ASP A 61 -7.06 17.94 7.19
N GLU A 62 -6.50 16.76 7.27
CA GLU A 62 -5.06 16.50 7.24
C GLU A 62 -4.56 16.18 5.82
N ASN A 63 -3.25 16.35 5.61
CA ASN A 63 -2.58 15.76 4.47
C ASN A 63 -2.65 14.23 4.60
N ILE A 64 -3.16 13.57 3.58
CA ILE A 64 -3.32 12.12 3.59
C ILE A 64 -2.44 11.50 2.51
N MET A 65 -1.81 10.39 2.85
CA MET A 65 -1.19 9.50 1.90
C MET A 65 -1.33 8.06 2.38
N VAL A 66 -1.89 7.22 1.54
CA VAL A 66 -2.02 5.78 1.80
C VAL A 66 -1.43 4.98 0.64
N SER A 67 -1.07 3.75 0.93
CA SER A 67 -0.71 2.76 -0.09
C SER A 67 -1.61 1.54 0.04
N PRO A 68 -2.77 1.54 -0.62
CA PRO A 68 -3.65 0.38 -0.62
C PRO A 68 -2.98 -0.88 -1.19
N TYR A 69 -1.99 -0.72 -2.10
CA TYR A 69 -1.15 -1.81 -2.56
C TYR A 69 -0.41 -2.50 -1.40
N SER A 70 0.29 -1.72 -0.60
CA SER A 70 1.05 -2.25 0.54
C SER A 70 0.11 -2.84 1.61
N LEU A 71 -1.02 -2.18 1.88
CA LEU A 71 -2.03 -2.69 2.80
C LEU A 71 -2.64 -4.01 2.31
N MET A 72 -2.97 -4.13 1.02
CA MET A 72 -3.47 -5.36 0.42
C MET A 72 -2.49 -6.52 0.64
N THR A 73 -1.19 -6.30 0.45
CA THR A 73 -0.18 -7.35 0.65
C THR A 73 -0.07 -7.78 2.12
N ALA A 74 -0.30 -6.87 3.07
CA ALA A 74 -0.36 -7.21 4.50
C ALA A 74 -1.65 -7.96 4.88
N LEU A 75 -2.78 -7.58 4.27
CA LEU A 75 -4.05 -8.28 4.48
C LEU A 75 -4.00 -9.69 3.90
N GLU A 76 -3.34 -9.87 2.75
CA GLU A 76 -3.15 -11.17 2.12
C GLU A 76 -2.32 -12.11 3.01
N LEU A 77 -1.33 -11.56 3.73
CA LEU A 77 -0.57 -12.30 4.72
C LEU A 77 -1.49 -12.95 5.78
N ALA A 78 -2.52 -12.25 6.24
CA ALA A 78 -3.47 -12.78 7.18
C ALA A 78 -4.52 -13.68 6.51
N ALA A 79 -5.01 -13.28 5.32
CA ALA A 79 -6.02 -14.01 4.56
C ALA A 79 -5.57 -15.44 4.23
N ALA A 80 -4.27 -15.62 3.99
CA ALA A 80 -3.67 -16.93 3.75
C ALA A 80 -3.85 -17.94 4.93
N GLY A 81 -4.11 -17.46 6.12
CA GLY A 81 -4.41 -18.30 7.28
C GLY A 81 -5.86 -18.28 7.71
N ALA A 82 -6.71 -17.56 6.98
CA ALA A 82 -8.14 -17.44 7.26
C ALA A 82 -8.96 -18.51 6.53
N ASP A 83 -10.16 -18.79 7.04
CA ASP A 83 -11.13 -19.70 6.42
C ASP A 83 -12.55 -19.11 6.50
N GLY A 84 -13.48 -19.74 5.81
CA GLY A 84 -14.91 -19.45 5.82
C GLY A 84 -15.26 -18.00 5.51
N ASP A 85 -16.18 -17.44 6.29
CA ASP A 85 -16.64 -16.06 6.12
C ASP A 85 -15.55 -15.02 6.37
N THR A 86 -14.59 -15.31 7.23
CA THR A 86 -13.44 -14.44 7.48
C THR A 86 -12.60 -14.27 6.21
N LEU A 87 -12.20 -15.36 5.57
CA LEU A 87 -11.47 -15.33 4.30
C LEU A 87 -12.29 -14.62 3.23
N LYS A 88 -13.57 -14.98 3.08
CA LYS A 88 -14.45 -14.40 2.08
C LYS A 88 -14.57 -12.87 2.23
N GLN A 89 -14.75 -12.36 3.44
CA GLN A 89 -14.83 -10.93 3.71
C GLN A 89 -13.51 -10.23 3.39
N MET A 90 -12.37 -10.83 3.74
CA MET A 90 -11.05 -10.26 3.46
C MET A 90 -10.81 -10.16 1.95
N ILE A 91 -10.95 -11.25 1.22
CA ILE A 91 -10.72 -11.27 -0.24
C ILE A 91 -11.70 -10.36 -0.99
N SER A 92 -12.96 -10.26 -0.55
CA SER A 92 -13.96 -9.39 -1.18
C SER A 92 -13.57 -7.92 -1.24
N LEU A 93 -12.62 -7.47 -0.42
CA LEU A 93 -12.14 -6.09 -0.46
C LEU A 93 -11.36 -5.79 -1.75
N TYR A 94 -10.47 -6.70 -2.17
CA TYR A 94 -9.46 -6.42 -3.19
C TYR A 94 -9.31 -7.51 -4.27
N GLY A 95 -10.10 -8.58 -4.21
CA GLY A 95 -9.99 -9.74 -5.09
C GLY A 95 -11.31 -10.44 -5.36
N ASP A 96 -11.21 -11.64 -5.91
CA ASP A 96 -12.35 -12.51 -6.19
C ASP A 96 -12.58 -13.48 -5.02
N PRO A 97 -13.65 -13.30 -4.22
CA PRO A 97 -13.94 -14.17 -3.08
C PRO A 97 -14.35 -15.61 -3.48
N GLU A 98 -14.65 -15.84 -4.75
CA GLU A 98 -14.97 -17.18 -5.25
C GLU A 98 -13.73 -17.94 -5.74
N ASP A 99 -12.60 -17.23 -5.98
CA ASP A 99 -11.29 -17.84 -6.28
C ASP A 99 -10.16 -17.12 -5.52
N PRO A 100 -10.05 -17.33 -4.20
CA PRO A 100 -9.04 -16.69 -3.37
C PRO A 100 -7.60 -17.07 -3.77
N GLU A 101 -7.38 -18.29 -4.28
CA GLU A 101 -6.05 -18.69 -4.76
C GLU A 101 -5.63 -17.91 -6.03
N ALA A 102 -6.56 -17.60 -6.94
CA ALA A 102 -6.29 -16.74 -8.09
C ALA A 102 -5.97 -15.30 -7.66
N THR A 103 -6.66 -14.79 -6.65
CA THR A 103 -6.36 -13.49 -6.04
C THR A 103 -4.96 -13.45 -5.45
N MET A 104 -4.59 -14.45 -4.66
CA MET A 104 -3.26 -14.56 -4.07
C MET A 104 -2.16 -14.66 -5.13
N LYS A 105 -2.39 -15.41 -6.21
CA LYS A 105 -1.47 -15.49 -7.35
C LYS A 105 -1.26 -14.13 -8.00
N TYR A 106 -2.35 -13.40 -8.26
CA TYR A 106 -2.29 -12.04 -8.80
C TYR A 106 -1.46 -11.10 -7.92
N ILE A 107 -1.70 -11.12 -6.60
CA ILE A 107 -0.97 -10.27 -5.65
C ILE A 107 0.52 -10.60 -5.65
N SER A 108 0.88 -11.89 -5.60
CA SER A 108 2.28 -12.31 -5.65
C SER A 108 2.97 -11.89 -6.95
N ASP A 109 2.31 -12.03 -8.09
CA ASP A 109 2.85 -11.62 -9.38
C ASP A 109 3.01 -10.08 -9.45
N LEU A 110 2.04 -9.34 -8.93
CA LEU A 110 2.12 -7.88 -8.83
C LEU A 110 3.28 -7.44 -7.93
N MET A 111 3.48 -8.10 -6.78
CA MET A 111 4.61 -7.83 -5.88
C MET A 111 5.95 -8.06 -6.59
N LYS A 112 6.11 -9.20 -7.26
CA LYS A 112 7.34 -9.53 -8.01
C LYS A 112 7.60 -8.49 -9.10
N LYS A 113 6.57 -8.09 -9.85
CA LYS A 113 6.66 -7.06 -10.90
C LYS A 113 7.15 -5.73 -10.32
N LEU A 114 6.49 -5.23 -9.28
CA LEU A 114 6.80 -3.91 -8.72
C LEU A 114 8.15 -3.88 -7.98
N ASN A 115 8.55 -4.98 -7.34
CA ASN A 115 9.83 -5.08 -6.65
C ASN A 115 11.03 -5.25 -7.61
N SER A 116 10.79 -5.63 -8.88
CA SER A 116 11.85 -5.79 -9.89
C SER A 116 12.21 -4.52 -10.65
N SER A 117 11.63 -3.39 -10.33
CA SER A 117 11.90 -2.10 -10.99
C SER A 117 13.36 -1.65 -10.84
N GLU A 118 14.01 -1.26 -11.95
CA GLU A 118 15.43 -0.87 -11.95
C GLU A 118 15.65 0.61 -11.58
N GLY A 119 14.69 1.50 -11.85
CA GLY A 119 14.83 2.95 -11.66
C GLY A 119 14.33 3.48 -10.33
N VAL A 120 13.59 2.67 -9.60
CA VAL A 120 12.89 3.02 -8.36
C VAL A 120 13.08 1.93 -7.32
N LYS A 121 13.27 2.32 -6.08
CA LYS A 121 13.25 1.39 -4.95
C LYS A 121 11.89 1.50 -4.25
N LEU A 122 11.06 0.49 -4.44
CA LEU A 122 9.85 0.32 -3.68
C LEU A 122 10.14 -0.64 -2.52
N LYS A 123 10.14 -0.14 -1.29
CA LYS A 123 10.38 -0.95 -0.10
C LYS A 123 9.08 -1.18 0.62
N VAL A 124 8.48 -2.34 0.40
CA VAL A 124 7.35 -2.82 1.17
C VAL A 124 7.86 -3.71 2.29
N ALA A 125 7.43 -3.47 3.51
CA ALA A 125 7.75 -4.34 4.62
C ALA A 125 6.48 -4.74 5.36
N ASN A 126 6.15 -6.03 5.26
CA ASN A 126 5.00 -6.63 5.90
C ASN A 126 5.45 -7.60 6.98
N SER A 127 4.79 -7.55 8.13
CA SER A 127 4.97 -8.56 9.17
C SER A 127 3.68 -8.81 9.93
N ALA A 128 3.48 -10.07 10.31
CA ALA A 128 2.46 -10.47 11.27
C ALA A 128 3.14 -10.85 12.59
N TRP A 129 2.72 -10.19 13.67
CA TRP A 129 3.17 -10.46 15.02
C TRP A 129 2.04 -11.20 15.74
N LEU A 130 2.28 -12.47 16.06
CA LEU A 130 1.28 -13.37 16.59
C LEU A 130 1.67 -13.80 18.01
N ARG A 131 0.67 -13.86 18.90
CA ARG A 131 0.86 -14.36 20.26
C ARG A 131 1.19 -15.85 20.22
N ASP A 132 2.33 -16.21 20.75
CA ASP A 132 2.73 -17.61 20.89
C ASP A 132 2.02 -18.25 22.10
N LYS A 133 0.86 -18.86 21.85
CA LYS A 133 0.08 -19.58 22.88
C LYS A 133 0.37 -21.06 22.90
N VAL A 134 0.79 -21.64 21.81
CA VAL A 134 1.00 -23.08 21.63
C VAL A 134 2.36 -23.34 21.00
N LYS A 135 3.22 -24.06 21.70
CA LYS A 135 4.46 -24.57 21.13
C LYS A 135 4.12 -25.71 20.16
N ASP A 136 4.67 -25.65 18.94
CA ASP A 136 4.60 -26.71 17.94
C ASP A 136 3.20 -27.03 17.35
N SER A 137 2.55 -26.02 16.72
CA SER A 137 1.42 -26.27 15.83
C SER A 137 1.93 -26.62 14.42
N PRO A 138 1.67 -27.83 13.89
CA PRO A 138 2.06 -28.19 12.52
C PRO A 138 1.43 -27.29 11.44
N ALA A 139 0.15 -26.93 11.58
CA ALA A 139 -0.57 -26.03 10.68
C ALA A 139 0.08 -24.64 10.65
N ARG A 140 0.35 -24.06 11.83
CA ARG A 140 1.05 -22.78 11.94
C ARG A 140 2.45 -22.82 11.33
N ASN A 141 3.20 -23.89 11.55
CA ASN A 141 4.55 -24.03 11.00
C ASN A 141 4.53 -24.15 9.46
N GLU A 142 3.54 -24.84 8.90
CA GLU A 142 3.32 -24.93 7.46
C GLU A 142 2.91 -23.57 6.88
N TYR A 143 1.97 -22.88 7.50
CA TYR A 143 1.56 -21.52 7.16
C TYR A 143 2.76 -20.56 7.13
N ILE A 144 3.52 -20.47 8.23
CA ILE A 144 4.69 -19.58 8.32
C ILE A 144 5.67 -19.84 7.19
N LYS A 145 6.01 -21.11 6.94
CA LYS A 145 6.97 -21.49 5.90
C LYS A 145 6.47 -21.13 4.50
N THR A 146 5.20 -21.40 4.21
CA THR A 146 4.64 -21.21 2.87
C THR A 146 4.43 -19.74 2.56
N ILE A 147 3.90 -18.98 3.51
CA ILE A 147 3.52 -17.58 3.32
C ILE A 147 4.71 -16.64 3.36
N ALA A 148 5.66 -16.88 4.25
CA ALA A 148 6.86 -16.05 4.31
C ALA A 148 7.62 -16.07 2.99
N ASP A 149 7.74 -17.25 2.38
CA ASP A 149 8.42 -17.41 1.10
C ASP A 149 7.59 -16.82 -0.07
N TYR A 150 6.25 -16.97 -0.02
CA TYR A 150 5.38 -16.58 -1.14
C TYR A 150 5.11 -15.07 -1.22
N LEU A 151 4.94 -14.40 -0.08
CA LEU A 151 4.65 -12.98 0.03
C LEU A 151 5.86 -12.13 0.49
N GLU A 152 7.07 -12.70 0.52
CA GLU A 152 8.29 -12.00 0.98
C GLU A 152 8.10 -11.26 2.32
N SER A 153 7.33 -11.87 3.24
CA SER A 153 6.87 -11.26 4.49
C SER A 153 7.42 -11.98 5.71
N GLU A 154 7.41 -11.32 6.87
CA GLU A 154 7.89 -11.90 8.11
C GLU A 154 6.74 -12.22 9.08
N ILE A 155 6.71 -13.44 9.60
CA ILE A 155 5.79 -13.84 10.65
C ILE A 155 6.59 -14.07 11.92
N LYS A 156 6.21 -13.38 13.00
CA LYS A 156 6.90 -13.39 14.29
C LYS A 156 5.98 -13.88 15.39
N LEU A 157 6.39 -14.98 16.02
CA LEU A 157 5.73 -15.51 17.20
C LEU A 157 6.36 -14.89 18.44
N LYS A 158 5.55 -14.22 19.27
CA LYS A 158 6.02 -13.44 20.40
C LYS A 158 5.19 -13.65 21.66
N ASP A 159 5.85 -13.45 22.80
CA ASP A 159 5.16 -13.30 24.07
C ASP A 159 4.60 -11.87 24.16
N PHE A 160 3.28 -11.77 24.28
CA PHE A 160 2.57 -10.50 24.45
C PHE A 160 2.42 -10.11 25.94
N GLY A 161 3.05 -10.84 26.83
CA GLY A 161 3.07 -10.54 28.27
C GLY A 161 3.98 -9.36 28.66
N ASP A 162 4.85 -8.91 27.73
CA ASP A 162 5.66 -7.69 27.82
C ASP A 162 5.32 -6.73 26.67
N PRO A 163 4.24 -5.93 26.78
CA PRO A 163 3.82 -5.04 25.71
C PRO A 163 4.88 -4.00 25.34
N ASP A 164 5.60 -3.44 26.31
CA ASP A 164 6.61 -2.40 26.07
C ASP A 164 7.80 -2.97 25.29
N GLY A 165 8.24 -4.18 25.65
CA GLY A 165 9.29 -4.89 24.93
C GLY A 165 8.87 -5.24 23.50
N LEU A 166 7.62 -5.66 23.30
CA LEU A 166 7.07 -5.97 21.98
C LEU A 166 6.94 -4.72 21.10
N ILE A 167 6.44 -3.61 21.65
CA ILE A 167 6.35 -2.31 20.94
C ILE A 167 7.74 -1.88 20.48
N LYS A 168 8.73 -1.96 21.36
CA LYS A 168 10.11 -1.62 21.01
C LYS A 168 10.64 -2.50 19.87
N GLU A 169 10.40 -3.81 19.93
CA GLU A 169 10.87 -4.74 18.89
C GLU A 169 10.19 -4.47 17.53
N ILE A 170 8.90 -4.15 17.54
CA ILE A 170 8.17 -3.76 16.32
C ILE A 170 8.74 -2.48 15.75
N ASN A 171 8.96 -1.46 16.57
CA ASN A 171 9.52 -0.19 16.14
C ASN A 171 10.95 -0.34 15.59
N ASP A 172 11.82 -1.08 16.27
CA ASP A 172 13.18 -1.37 15.80
C ASP A 172 13.17 -2.11 14.45
N TRP A 173 12.22 -3.02 14.25
CA TRP A 173 12.05 -3.72 12.97
C TRP A 173 11.62 -2.77 11.84
N VAL A 174 10.64 -1.91 12.11
CA VAL A 174 10.15 -0.90 11.14
C VAL A 174 11.26 0.09 10.78
N ASP A 175 11.97 0.62 11.77
CA ASP A 175 13.09 1.54 11.59
C ASP A 175 14.15 0.93 10.65
N GLY A 176 14.52 -0.33 10.90
CA GLY A 176 15.46 -1.06 10.06
C GLY A 176 14.96 -1.32 8.63
N LYS A 177 13.66 -1.60 8.45
CA LYS A 177 13.07 -1.85 7.12
C LYS A 177 12.89 -0.58 6.31
N THR A 178 12.72 0.56 6.97
CA THR A 178 12.48 1.86 6.33
C THR A 178 13.73 2.74 6.25
N ASP A 179 14.91 2.21 6.54
CA ASP A 179 16.19 2.96 6.59
C ASP A 179 16.08 4.21 7.48
N GLY A 180 15.46 4.08 8.64
CA GLY A 180 15.31 5.17 9.60
C GLY A 180 14.23 6.21 9.28
N MET A 181 13.41 6.01 8.25
CA MET A 181 12.37 6.97 7.88
C MET A 181 11.15 6.90 8.77
N ILE A 182 10.86 5.73 9.31
CA ILE A 182 9.78 5.48 10.26
C ILE A 182 10.42 4.92 11.54
N PRO A 183 10.99 5.78 12.40
CA PRO A 183 11.69 5.32 13.60
C PRO A 183 10.74 4.83 14.70
N GLN A 184 9.46 5.20 14.63
CA GLN A 184 8.45 4.82 15.61
C GLN A 184 7.09 4.70 14.94
N LEU A 185 6.59 3.47 14.87
CA LEU A 185 5.27 3.13 14.35
C LEU A 185 4.23 2.99 15.46
N LEU A 186 4.61 2.34 16.57
CA LEU A 186 3.72 2.00 17.67
C LEU A 186 4.07 2.78 18.93
N ASP A 187 3.03 3.25 19.62
CA ASP A 187 3.11 3.86 20.94
C ASP A 187 2.46 2.96 22.00
N GLU A 188 1.45 2.18 21.60
CA GLU A 188 0.65 1.34 22.50
C GLU A 188 0.10 0.11 21.75
N LEU A 189 -0.22 -0.93 22.50
CA LEU A 189 -0.96 -2.10 22.03
C LEU A 189 -2.20 -2.29 22.90
N PRO A 190 -3.33 -2.81 22.36
CA PRO A 190 -4.49 -3.21 23.15
C PRO A 190 -4.12 -4.26 24.22
N ASP A 191 -4.73 -4.20 25.41
CA ASP A 191 -4.45 -5.13 26.53
C ASP A 191 -4.74 -6.60 26.17
N ASP A 192 -5.71 -6.83 25.30
CA ASP A 192 -6.13 -8.15 24.82
C ASP A 192 -5.53 -8.52 23.46
N CYS A 193 -4.49 -7.80 23.03
CA CYS A 193 -3.84 -7.98 21.74
C CYS A 193 -3.33 -9.42 21.56
N VAL A 194 -3.68 -10.04 20.44
CA VAL A 194 -3.25 -11.41 20.08
C VAL A 194 -2.58 -11.48 18.71
N ALA A 195 -2.86 -10.52 17.82
CA ALA A 195 -2.23 -10.43 16.52
C ALA A 195 -2.19 -8.97 16.05
N VAL A 196 -1.03 -8.55 15.53
CA VAL A 196 -0.82 -7.22 14.93
C VAL A 196 -0.25 -7.41 13.54
N LEU A 197 -0.90 -6.80 12.56
CA LEU A 197 -0.35 -6.65 11.22
C LEU A 197 0.36 -5.30 11.12
N VAL A 198 1.61 -5.35 10.74
CA VAL A 198 2.46 -4.17 10.54
C VAL A 198 2.80 -4.07 9.08
N ASN A 199 2.44 -2.95 8.49
CA ASN A 199 2.68 -2.66 7.10
C ASN A 199 3.33 -1.28 6.97
N THR A 200 4.46 -1.23 6.29
CA THR A 200 5.14 0.01 5.94
C THR A 200 5.58 -0.02 4.49
N ILE A 201 5.54 1.14 3.86
CA ILE A 201 6.01 1.29 2.49
C ILE A 201 6.74 2.61 2.31
N VAL A 202 7.85 2.54 1.60
CA VAL A 202 8.69 3.68 1.22
C VAL A 202 8.98 3.64 -0.25
N PHE A 203 8.87 4.80 -0.88
CA PHE A 203 9.21 5.01 -2.28
C PHE A 203 10.47 5.88 -2.40
N ASP A 204 11.48 5.41 -3.13
CA ASP A 204 12.69 6.14 -3.46
C ASP A 204 12.94 6.08 -4.97
N GLY A 205 12.62 7.15 -5.68
CA GLY A 205 12.75 7.25 -7.14
C GLY A 205 13.19 8.64 -7.57
N LYS A 206 14.14 8.69 -8.50
CA LYS A 206 14.54 9.93 -9.14
C LYS A 206 13.59 10.26 -10.29
N TRP A 207 13.39 11.57 -10.55
CA TRP A 207 12.69 11.95 -11.76
C TRP A 207 13.49 11.55 -13.01
N GLY A 208 12.82 11.08 -14.04
CA GLY A 208 13.42 10.87 -15.36
C GLY A 208 14.00 12.17 -15.93
N GLU A 209 13.29 13.29 -15.74
CA GLU A 209 13.80 14.65 -15.96
C GLU A 209 13.59 15.46 -14.65
N ALA A 210 14.65 15.84 -13.96
CA ALA A 210 14.55 16.63 -12.73
C ALA A 210 13.92 18.01 -12.99
N PHE A 211 13.33 18.62 -11.96
CA PHE A 211 12.88 19.99 -12.03
C PHE A 211 14.06 20.93 -12.29
N SER A 212 13.89 21.91 -13.17
CA SER A 212 14.96 22.79 -13.67
C SER A 212 15.32 23.90 -12.70
N GLY A 213 14.37 24.33 -11.84
CA GLY A 213 14.59 25.43 -10.90
C GLY A 213 13.61 25.39 -9.72
N THR A 214 13.78 26.35 -8.80
CA THR A 214 12.86 26.59 -7.71
C THR A 214 12.53 28.09 -7.61
N SER A 215 11.40 28.43 -7.00
CA SER A 215 10.98 29.79 -6.70
C SER A 215 10.14 29.79 -5.43
N GLN A 216 10.19 30.90 -4.66
CA GLN A 216 9.27 31.10 -3.55
C GLN A 216 7.91 31.53 -4.11
N LYS A 217 6.84 30.84 -3.71
CA LYS A 217 5.46 31.15 -4.08
C LYS A 217 4.53 30.89 -2.90
N GLU A 218 3.36 31.45 -2.97
CA GLU A 218 2.30 31.24 -2.00
C GLU A 218 1.55 29.95 -2.35
N PHE A 219 1.32 29.10 -1.34
CA PHE A 219 0.42 27.96 -1.39
C PHE A 219 -0.84 28.31 -0.61
N HIS A 220 -1.99 28.27 -1.27
CA HIS A 220 -3.29 28.60 -0.70
C HIS A 220 -3.88 27.35 -0.01
N GLY A 221 -3.32 27.03 1.16
CA GLY A 221 -3.71 25.86 1.93
C GLY A 221 -5.04 26.03 2.65
N LYS A 222 -5.60 24.93 3.13
CA LYS A 222 -6.83 24.93 3.91
C LYS A 222 -6.71 25.76 5.21
N SER A 223 -5.55 25.70 5.86
CA SER A 223 -5.24 26.46 7.08
C SER A 223 -4.84 27.91 6.81
N GLY A 224 -4.73 28.31 5.55
CA GLY A 224 -4.35 29.65 5.09
C GLY A 224 -3.15 29.64 4.15
N ASP A 225 -2.83 30.82 3.65
CA ASP A 225 -1.75 31.03 2.69
C ASP A 225 -0.38 30.88 3.37
N LYS A 226 0.53 30.18 2.71
CA LYS A 226 1.89 29.98 3.19
C LYS A 226 2.91 30.08 2.06
N GLU A 227 3.91 30.95 2.23
CA GLU A 227 5.05 31.02 1.30
C GLU A 227 5.92 29.77 1.45
N THR A 228 6.18 29.08 0.33
CA THR A 228 6.99 27.87 0.28
C THR A 228 7.79 27.75 -1.01
N GLU A 229 8.74 26.82 -1.05
CA GLU A 229 9.54 26.54 -2.25
C GLU A 229 8.73 25.73 -3.25
N PHE A 230 8.52 26.30 -4.44
CA PHE A 230 7.96 25.62 -5.61
C PHE A 230 9.04 25.15 -6.55
N MET A 231 8.96 23.94 -7.00
CA MET A 231 9.79 23.31 -8.03
C MET A 231 9.19 23.62 -9.40
N ASN A 232 10.00 24.12 -10.32
CA ASN A 232 9.59 24.50 -11.67
C ASN A 232 10.26 23.60 -12.70
N GLY A 233 9.50 23.05 -13.64
CA GLY A 233 10.05 22.13 -14.65
C GLY A 233 9.04 21.77 -15.73
N LYS A 234 9.27 20.57 -16.29
CA LYS A 234 8.39 19.98 -17.31
C LYS A 234 7.84 18.65 -16.82
N ALA A 235 6.66 18.33 -17.29
CA ALA A 235 6.07 17.00 -17.17
C ALA A 235 5.88 16.42 -18.58
N GLU A 236 5.89 15.10 -18.64
CA GLU A 236 5.80 14.35 -19.89
C GLU A 236 4.44 14.50 -20.52
N THR A 237 3.40 14.60 -19.68
CA THR A 237 2.01 14.60 -20.16
C THR A 237 1.15 15.59 -19.37
N TYR A 238 0.39 16.43 -20.08
CA TYR A 238 -0.68 17.26 -19.54
C TYR A 238 -1.96 16.45 -19.45
N LEU A 239 -2.72 16.59 -18.37
CA LEU A 239 -4.00 15.93 -18.13
C LEU A 239 -5.12 16.96 -17.94
N GLU A 240 -6.28 16.71 -18.53
CA GLU A 240 -7.45 17.58 -18.38
C GLU A 240 -8.76 16.81 -18.58
N THR A 241 -9.69 17.02 -17.65
CA THR A 241 -11.10 16.66 -17.75
C THR A 241 -11.95 17.83 -17.27
N ASP A 242 -13.25 17.71 -17.31
CA ASP A 242 -14.15 18.74 -16.74
C ASP A 242 -14.04 18.89 -15.22
N LYS A 243 -13.51 17.87 -14.53
CA LYS A 243 -13.37 17.84 -13.06
C LYS A 243 -12.02 18.31 -12.55
N ALA A 244 -10.97 18.15 -13.35
CA ALA A 244 -9.60 18.43 -12.89
C ALA A 244 -8.63 18.71 -14.05
N THR A 245 -7.55 19.42 -13.71
CA THR A 245 -6.34 19.50 -14.52
C THR A 245 -5.17 18.87 -13.80
N GLY A 246 -4.12 18.49 -14.53
CA GLY A 246 -2.93 17.92 -13.89
C GLY A 246 -1.86 17.50 -14.87
N PHE A 247 -1.01 16.61 -14.42
CA PHE A 247 0.11 16.11 -15.24
C PHE A 247 0.59 14.73 -14.79
N ILE A 248 1.32 14.08 -15.70
CA ILE A 248 2.12 12.89 -15.42
C ILE A 248 3.59 13.29 -15.48
N LYS A 249 4.34 12.98 -14.42
CA LYS A 249 5.79 13.12 -14.36
C LYS A 249 6.44 11.77 -14.06
N VAL A 250 7.22 11.27 -15.02
CA VAL A 250 7.77 9.91 -15.00
C VAL A 250 9.04 9.86 -14.13
N TYR A 251 9.20 8.78 -13.37
CA TYR A 251 10.45 8.48 -12.66
C TYR A 251 11.47 7.80 -13.59
N GLU A 252 12.75 7.80 -13.17
CA GLU A 252 13.82 7.07 -13.85
C GLU A 252 13.43 5.59 -14.02
N GLY A 253 13.75 5.01 -15.17
CA GLY A 253 13.27 3.66 -15.53
C GLY A 253 11.93 3.62 -16.26
N GLY A 254 11.04 4.60 -16.04
CA GLY A 254 9.78 4.71 -16.78
C GLY A 254 8.64 3.83 -16.29
N GLU A 255 8.88 2.98 -15.28
CA GLU A 255 7.88 2.03 -14.75
C GLU A 255 6.91 2.66 -13.76
N PHE A 256 7.31 3.78 -13.14
CA PHE A 256 6.48 4.55 -12.22
C PHE A 256 6.35 6.01 -12.65
N ALA A 257 5.23 6.61 -12.32
CA ALA A 257 4.99 8.03 -12.54
C ALA A 257 4.25 8.67 -11.36
N PHE A 258 4.53 9.94 -11.13
CA PHE A 258 3.74 10.81 -10.29
C PHE A 258 2.63 11.44 -11.13
N VAL A 259 1.40 11.30 -10.67
CA VAL A 259 0.20 11.91 -11.25
C VAL A 259 -0.30 12.95 -10.28
N ALA A 260 -0.42 14.20 -10.73
CA ALA A 260 -1.08 15.26 -9.98
C ALA A 260 -2.47 15.52 -10.54
N MET A 261 -3.44 15.78 -9.67
CA MET A 261 -4.82 16.07 -10.02
C MET A 261 -5.31 17.27 -9.20
N LEU A 262 -5.42 18.42 -9.85
CA LEU A 262 -5.88 19.67 -9.27
C LEU A 262 -7.37 19.85 -9.59
N PRO A 263 -8.27 19.89 -8.59
CA PRO A 263 -9.69 20.09 -8.81
C PRO A 263 -9.99 21.35 -9.63
N ALA A 264 -10.92 21.26 -10.60
CA ALA A 264 -11.36 22.41 -11.38
C ALA A 264 -12.16 23.43 -10.55
N ASP A 265 -12.95 22.93 -9.59
CA ASP A 265 -13.62 23.78 -8.59
C ASP A 265 -12.64 24.10 -7.45
N GLU A 266 -12.24 25.37 -7.37
CA GLU A 266 -11.33 25.88 -6.33
C GLU A 266 -11.93 25.86 -4.93
N ASN A 267 -13.25 25.71 -4.80
CA ASN A 267 -13.95 25.73 -3.53
C ASN A 267 -14.28 24.33 -2.99
N VAL A 268 -14.04 23.27 -3.77
CA VAL A 268 -14.30 21.91 -3.32
C VAL A 268 -13.29 21.51 -2.25
N SER A 269 -13.77 20.93 -1.14
CA SER A 269 -12.87 20.33 -0.17
C SER A 269 -12.21 19.07 -0.74
N MET A 270 -10.97 18.75 -0.32
CA MET A 270 -10.34 17.51 -0.77
C MET A 270 -11.13 16.27 -0.34
N ALA A 271 -11.74 16.31 0.85
CA ALA A 271 -12.60 15.21 1.31
C ALA A 271 -13.81 14.98 0.40
N ASP A 272 -14.50 16.06 -0.03
CA ASP A 272 -15.63 15.96 -0.97
C ASP A 272 -15.17 15.57 -2.37
N PHE A 273 -14.07 16.13 -2.86
CA PHE A 273 -13.50 15.77 -4.16
C PHE A 273 -13.16 14.28 -4.24
N VAL A 274 -12.49 13.76 -3.22
CA VAL A 274 -12.09 12.34 -3.14
C VAL A 274 -13.29 11.41 -2.95
N LYS A 275 -14.28 11.81 -2.14
CA LYS A 275 -15.50 11.02 -1.89
C LYS A 275 -16.27 10.73 -3.19
N ASP A 276 -16.31 11.69 -4.08
CA ASP A 276 -17.06 11.57 -5.34
C ASP A 276 -16.22 10.98 -6.49
N LEU A 277 -14.90 10.81 -6.30
CA LEU A 277 -14.00 10.28 -7.31
C LEU A 277 -14.11 8.75 -7.40
N LYS A 278 -14.49 8.26 -8.58
CA LYS A 278 -14.57 6.82 -8.88
C LYS A 278 -13.29 6.32 -9.58
N PRO A 279 -12.98 5.02 -9.48
CA PRO A 279 -11.85 4.44 -10.19
C PRO A 279 -11.84 4.75 -11.69
N GLU A 280 -13.01 4.66 -12.33
CA GLU A 280 -13.18 4.92 -13.77
C GLU A 280 -12.89 6.37 -14.14
N GLU A 281 -13.23 7.33 -13.28
CA GLU A 281 -12.96 8.76 -13.49
C GLU A 281 -11.46 9.07 -13.35
N PHE A 282 -10.77 8.41 -12.43
CA PHE A 282 -9.32 8.51 -12.35
C PHE A 282 -8.64 7.88 -13.57
N GLU A 283 -9.13 6.75 -14.07
CA GLU A 283 -8.63 6.14 -15.30
C GLU A 283 -8.88 7.03 -16.53
N GLU A 284 -10.05 7.64 -16.63
CA GLU A 284 -10.36 8.61 -17.68
C GLU A 284 -9.41 9.79 -17.62
N PHE A 285 -9.20 10.36 -16.40
CA PHE A 285 -8.24 11.44 -16.20
C PHE A 285 -6.82 11.02 -16.59
N TYR A 286 -6.35 9.85 -16.15
CA TYR A 286 -5.02 9.34 -16.51
C TYR A 286 -4.86 9.15 -18.02
N LYS A 287 -5.90 8.72 -18.71
CA LYS A 287 -5.92 8.51 -20.18
C LYS A 287 -6.18 9.78 -20.99
N SER A 288 -6.59 10.89 -20.36
CA SER A 288 -6.86 12.17 -21.04
C SER A 288 -5.61 12.86 -21.57
N GLY A 289 -4.43 12.29 -21.38
CA GLY A 289 -3.14 12.89 -21.58
C GLY A 289 -2.84 13.39 -22.98
N GLU A 290 -2.50 14.68 -23.09
CA GLU A 290 -2.12 15.32 -24.35
C GLU A 290 -0.88 16.21 -24.21
N GLY A 291 0.20 15.87 -24.92
CA GLY A 291 1.39 16.72 -25.04
C GLY A 291 2.10 16.93 -23.69
N LYS A 292 3.07 17.86 -23.72
CA LYS A 292 3.89 18.19 -22.54
C LYS A 292 3.32 19.40 -21.81
N ALA A 293 3.55 19.43 -20.47
CA ALA A 293 3.24 20.60 -19.65
C ALA A 293 4.51 21.23 -19.08
N THR A 294 4.46 22.55 -18.86
CA THR A 294 5.28 23.20 -17.83
C THR A 294 4.56 23.08 -16.50
N VAL A 295 5.30 22.79 -15.44
CA VAL A 295 4.70 22.54 -14.14
C VAL A 295 5.41 23.32 -13.03
N SER A 296 4.60 23.77 -12.08
CA SER A 296 5.06 24.39 -10.85
C SER A 296 4.32 23.71 -9.67
N MET A 297 5.05 23.12 -8.74
CA MET A 297 4.47 22.45 -7.58
C MET A 297 5.34 22.63 -6.34
N PRO A 298 4.77 22.65 -5.14
CA PRO A 298 5.56 22.73 -3.92
C PRO A 298 6.43 21.48 -3.74
N SER A 299 7.61 21.66 -3.14
CA SER A 299 8.29 20.53 -2.50
C SER A 299 7.58 20.21 -1.19
N PHE A 300 7.39 18.94 -0.88
CA PHE A 300 6.69 18.56 0.35
C PHE A 300 7.14 17.18 0.85
N THR A 301 6.99 17.00 2.15
CA THR A 301 7.11 15.70 2.80
C THR A 301 5.73 15.29 3.31
N SER A 302 5.34 14.05 3.05
CA SER A 302 4.11 13.49 3.62
C SER A 302 4.45 12.23 4.41
N ARG A 303 3.97 12.21 5.65
CA ARG A 303 3.99 11.05 6.54
C ARG A 303 2.59 10.87 7.07
N TYR A 304 2.02 9.70 6.86
CA TYR A 304 0.66 9.43 7.29
C TYR A 304 0.56 8.04 7.91
N LYS A 305 -0.03 7.99 9.11
CA LYS A 305 -0.29 6.76 9.84
C LYS A 305 -1.77 6.59 10.07
N VAL A 306 -2.28 5.41 9.74
CA VAL A 306 -3.68 5.05 9.97
C VAL A 306 -3.79 3.70 10.68
N LYS A 307 -4.66 3.62 11.69
CA LYS A 307 -5.18 2.38 12.24
C LYS A 307 -6.36 1.96 11.38
N ALA A 308 -6.15 0.93 10.56
CA ALA A 308 -7.09 0.54 9.52
C ALA A 308 -8.33 -0.27 9.96
N PRO A 309 -8.41 -0.91 11.17
CA PRO A 309 -9.54 -1.78 11.50
C PRO A 309 -10.92 -1.14 11.38
N GLY A 310 -11.04 0.15 11.75
CA GLY A 310 -12.30 0.90 11.62
C GLY A 310 -12.77 0.98 10.17
N ILE A 311 -11.87 1.42 9.29
CA ILE A 311 -12.12 1.57 7.85
C ILE A 311 -12.42 0.20 7.21
N LEU A 312 -11.60 -0.81 7.51
CA LEU A 312 -11.78 -2.15 6.95
C LEU A 312 -13.12 -2.79 7.36
N LYS A 313 -13.57 -2.55 8.60
CA LYS A 313 -14.90 -3.00 9.06
C LYS A 313 -16.04 -2.32 8.30
N GLU A 314 -15.92 -1.03 8.02
CA GLU A 314 -16.90 -0.28 7.22
C GLU A 314 -16.93 -0.78 5.77
N LEU A 315 -15.78 -1.16 5.21
CA LEU A 315 -15.66 -1.73 3.88
C LEU A 315 -16.12 -3.20 3.80
N GLY A 316 -16.44 -3.83 4.93
CA GLY A 316 -17.05 -5.17 4.97
C GLY A 316 -16.23 -6.25 5.69
N MET A 317 -14.97 -6.02 6.01
CA MET A 317 -14.12 -6.96 6.74
C MET A 317 -14.41 -6.86 8.25
N LYS A 318 -15.36 -7.60 8.74
CA LYS A 318 -15.83 -7.51 10.14
C LYS A 318 -15.36 -8.68 11.00
N ASP A 319 -15.51 -9.89 10.48
CA ASP A 319 -15.32 -11.11 11.26
C ASP A 319 -13.87 -11.31 11.67
N ALA A 320 -12.92 -10.93 10.83
CA ALA A 320 -11.47 -10.98 11.15
C ALA A 320 -11.08 -10.23 12.44
N PHE A 321 -11.88 -9.25 12.85
CA PHE A 321 -11.66 -8.43 14.05
C PHE A 321 -12.56 -8.81 15.24
N ASP A 322 -13.41 -9.82 15.08
CA ASP A 322 -14.34 -10.27 16.13
C ASP A 322 -13.82 -11.56 16.77
N PRO A 323 -13.42 -11.53 18.06
CA PRO A 323 -12.86 -12.73 18.71
C PRO A 323 -13.81 -13.92 18.78
N GLY A 324 -15.12 -13.70 18.56
CA GLY A 324 -16.13 -14.76 18.55
C GLY A 324 -16.49 -15.29 17.17
N LYS A 325 -15.94 -14.68 16.09
CA LYS A 325 -16.27 -15.03 14.70
C LYS A 325 -15.04 -15.25 13.82
N ALA A 326 -13.91 -14.65 14.18
CA ALA A 326 -12.68 -14.77 13.41
C ALA A 326 -12.29 -16.24 13.25
N ASP A 327 -12.08 -16.65 12.02
CA ASP A 327 -11.59 -17.96 11.65
C ASP A 327 -10.22 -17.83 10.99
N PHE A 328 -9.19 -18.06 11.77
CA PHE A 328 -7.79 -18.17 11.35
C PHE A 328 -7.25 -19.56 11.68
N SER A 329 -8.08 -20.59 11.50
CA SER A 329 -7.73 -21.99 11.82
C SER A 329 -6.53 -22.52 11.04
N GLY A 330 -6.21 -21.92 9.88
CA GLY A 330 -4.97 -22.17 9.15
C GLY A 330 -3.71 -21.73 9.88
N ILE A 331 -3.84 -20.87 10.90
CA ILE A 331 -2.74 -20.43 11.78
C ILE A 331 -2.88 -21.09 13.15
N GLU A 332 -3.94 -20.75 13.88
CA GLU A 332 -4.25 -21.26 15.22
C GLU A 332 -5.68 -20.86 15.63
N ASP A 333 -6.35 -21.73 16.37
CA ASP A 333 -7.70 -21.45 16.89
C ASP A 333 -7.70 -20.27 17.87
N GLY A 334 -8.73 -19.44 17.79
CA GLY A 334 -8.96 -18.32 18.70
C GLY A 334 -8.03 -17.11 18.48
N ILE A 335 -7.39 -17.03 17.32
CA ILE A 335 -6.71 -15.81 16.85
C ILE A 335 -7.72 -14.92 16.14
N TYR A 336 -7.60 -13.63 16.37
CA TYR A 336 -8.27 -12.56 15.62
C TYR A 336 -7.30 -11.40 15.41
N ILE A 337 -7.54 -10.57 14.41
CA ILE A 337 -6.71 -9.38 14.17
C ILE A 337 -7.07 -8.31 15.20
N SER A 338 -6.14 -7.96 16.07
CA SER A 338 -6.33 -6.93 17.09
C SER A 338 -6.10 -5.53 16.53
N ASP A 339 -5.10 -5.38 15.67
CA ASP A 339 -4.82 -4.12 14.99
C ASP A 339 -4.18 -4.34 13.61
N VAL A 340 -4.36 -3.36 12.72
CA VAL A 340 -3.72 -3.25 11.40
C VAL A 340 -3.19 -1.83 11.29
N ILE A 341 -1.87 -1.70 11.29
CA ILE A 341 -1.22 -0.40 11.28
C ILE A 341 -0.52 -0.20 9.97
N HIS A 342 -0.93 0.84 9.27
CA HIS A 342 -0.39 1.23 7.98
C HIS A 342 0.25 2.60 8.08
N GLU A 343 1.52 2.71 7.73
CA GLU A 343 2.23 3.97 7.67
C GLU A 343 3.00 4.12 6.37
N THR A 344 2.91 5.32 5.80
CA THR A 344 3.54 5.71 4.56
C THR A 344 4.44 6.92 4.78
N TYR A 345 5.50 6.99 3.98
CA TYR A 345 6.41 8.14 3.95
C TYR A 345 6.86 8.44 2.53
N ILE A 346 6.73 9.71 2.11
CA ILE A 346 7.38 10.24 0.92
C ILE A 346 7.99 11.62 1.18
N ASP A 347 9.05 11.92 0.46
CA ASP A 347 9.69 13.24 0.43
C ASP A 347 9.87 13.66 -1.04
N VAL A 348 9.00 14.58 -1.50
CA VAL A 348 8.92 15.02 -2.90
C VAL A 348 9.78 16.25 -3.10
N THR A 349 10.88 16.05 -3.79
CA THR A 349 11.92 17.05 -3.99
C THR A 349 12.19 17.34 -5.48
N LYS A 350 12.95 18.36 -5.75
CA LYS A 350 13.40 18.74 -7.11
C LYS A 350 14.06 17.58 -7.90
N LYS A 351 14.69 16.63 -7.20
CA LYS A 351 15.47 15.53 -7.84
C LYS A 351 14.67 14.24 -7.99
N GLY A 352 13.61 14.10 -7.23
CA GLY A 352 12.82 12.88 -7.15
C GLY A 352 12.04 12.82 -5.85
N THR A 353 11.41 11.69 -5.64
CA THR A 353 10.84 11.34 -4.34
C THR A 353 11.93 10.63 -3.54
N ARG A 354 12.33 11.17 -2.41
CA ARG A 354 13.48 10.78 -1.56
C ARG A 354 14.86 10.77 -2.23
N ALA A 355 15.13 11.45 -3.30
CA ALA A 355 16.45 11.44 -3.95
C ALA A 355 17.54 12.16 -3.11
N ALA A 356 18.13 11.49 -2.16
CA ALA A 356 19.31 11.96 -1.42
C ALA A 356 20.61 11.62 -2.18
N ALA A 357 21.02 12.45 -3.17
CA ALA A 357 22.37 12.42 -3.71
C ALA A 357 22.76 13.76 -4.35
N ALA A 358 23.91 14.26 -3.99
CA ALA A 358 24.53 15.42 -4.60
C ALA A 358 25.02 15.05 -6.02
N SER A 359 24.32 15.53 -7.04
CA SER A 359 24.80 15.49 -8.42
C SER A 359 24.60 16.85 -9.07
N ALA A 360 25.69 17.38 -9.62
CA ALA A 360 25.70 18.65 -10.34
C ALA A 360 24.90 18.53 -11.64
N VAL A 361 23.83 19.29 -11.76
CA VAL A 361 23.04 19.39 -12.99
C VAL A 361 23.72 20.39 -13.94
N THR A 362 24.17 19.90 -15.07
CA THR A 362 24.67 20.74 -16.18
C THR A 362 23.46 21.26 -16.95
N MET A 363 23.17 22.55 -16.83
CA MET A 363 22.12 23.21 -17.62
C MET A 363 22.51 23.24 -19.10
N ARG A 364 21.69 22.63 -19.96
CA ARG A 364 21.70 22.92 -21.41
C ARG A 364 20.50 23.80 -21.72
N LYS A 365 20.77 25.02 -22.19
CA LYS A 365 19.75 25.88 -22.83
C LYS A 365 19.40 25.26 -24.18
N SER A 366 18.19 24.79 -24.35
CA SER A 366 17.60 24.57 -25.67
C SER A 366 16.60 25.69 -25.95
N ALA A 367 16.81 26.43 -27.03
CA ALA A 367 15.81 27.35 -27.59
C ALA A 367 14.72 26.50 -28.24
N SER A 368 13.52 26.57 -27.71
CA SER A 368 12.35 25.91 -28.30
C SER A 368 11.40 26.94 -28.86
N PHE A 369 10.93 26.67 -30.07
CA PHE A 369 9.84 27.39 -30.72
C PHE A 369 8.59 27.29 -29.85
N ALA A 370 7.84 28.40 -29.72
CA ALA A 370 6.60 28.49 -28.98
C ALA A 370 5.51 27.59 -29.61
N MET A 371 5.42 26.37 -29.13
CA MET A 371 4.15 25.64 -29.10
C MET A 371 3.39 26.16 -27.87
N ASP A 372 2.07 26.20 -27.98
CA ASP A 372 1.18 26.56 -26.87
C ASP A 372 1.32 25.47 -25.79
N VAL A 373 2.33 25.63 -24.92
CA VAL A 373 2.67 24.63 -23.88
C VAL A 373 1.73 24.88 -22.72
N LYS A 374 0.88 23.91 -22.42
CA LYS A 374 0.01 23.92 -21.26
C LYS A 374 0.82 24.13 -19.98
N HIS A 375 0.22 24.82 -19.01
CA HIS A 375 0.85 25.07 -17.71
C HIS A 375 -0.06 24.57 -16.59
N VAL A 376 0.55 23.86 -15.62
CA VAL A 376 -0.12 23.42 -14.40
C VAL A 376 0.64 23.97 -13.19
N GLU A 377 -0.06 24.69 -12.35
CA GLU A 377 0.44 25.22 -11.08
C GLU A 377 -0.35 24.61 -9.92
N LEU A 378 0.33 23.89 -9.05
CA LEU A 378 -0.29 23.25 -7.87
C LEU A 378 -0.13 24.22 -6.68
N ASP A 379 -0.85 25.33 -6.71
CA ASP A 379 -0.78 26.40 -5.72
C ASP A 379 -1.83 26.31 -4.61
N ARG A 380 -2.68 25.29 -4.65
CA ARG A 380 -3.75 25.02 -3.69
C ARG A 380 -3.94 23.50 -3.50
N PRO A 381 -4.83 23.05 -2.59
CA PRO A 381 -5.02 21.63 -2.34
C PRO A 381 -5.19 20.78 -3.61
N PHE A 382 -4.45 19.70 -3.70
CA PHE A 382 -4.45 18.81 -4.85
C PHE A 382 -4.29 17.34 -4.42
N MET A 383 -4.85 16.45 -5.22
CA MET A 383 -4.64 15.02 -5.11
C MET A 383 -3.38 14.60 -5.90
N TYR A 384 -2.70 13.57 -5.42
CA TYR A 384 -1.58 12.97 -6.14
C TYR A 384 -1.59 11.45 -5.99
N ALA A 385 -0.98 10.78 -6.96
CA ALA A 385 -0.74 9.35 -6.91
C ALA A 385 0.63 9.02 -7.48
N ILE A 386 1.24 7.93 -7.00
CA ILE A 386 2.33 7.26 -7.68
C ILE A 386 1.75 6.00 -8.30
N VAL A 387 1.85 5.88 -9.62
CA VAL A 387 1.20 4.82 -10.38
C VAL A 387 2.21 3.93 -11.09
N ASP A 388 1.87 2.66 -11.28
CA ASP A 388 2.46 1.80 -12.32
C ASP A 388 2.08 2.34 -13.70
N THR A 389 3.06 2.73 -14.51
CA THR A 389 2.80 3.38 -15.79
C THR A 389 2.12 2.48 -16.81
N ALA A 390 2.32 1.17 -16.73
CA ALA A 390 1.74 0.21 -17.64
C ALA A 390 0.21 0.10 -17.51
N THR A 391 -0.31 0.29 -16.29
CA THR A 391 -1.72 0.09 -15.98
C THR A 391 -2.43 1.35 -15.48
N GLY A 392 -1.69 2.38 -15.08
CA GLY A 392 -2.22 3.56 -14.38
C GLY A 392 -2.69 3.27 -12.95
N THR A 393 -2.38 2.09 -12.42
CA THR A 393 -2.84 1.68 -11.08
C THR A 393 -2.04 2.37 -9.98
N PRO A 394 -2.69 3.04 -9.02
CA PRO A 394 -2.00 3.69 -7.91
C PRO A 394 -1.34 2.68 -6.97
N VAL A 395 -0.04 2.88 -6.71
CA VAL A 395 0.71 2.23 -5.62
C VAL A 395 0.61 3.08 -4.36
N PHE A 396 0.65 4.40 -4.52
CA PHE A 396 0.33 5.40 -3.50
C PHE A 396 -0.74 6.35 -4.01
N ILE A 397 -1.59 6.80 -3.11
CA ILE A 397 -2.61 7.80 -3.40
C ILE A 397 -2.79 8.69 -2.17
N GLY A 398 -2.96 9.98 -2.41
CA GLY A 398 -3.12 10.93 -1.32
C GLY A 398 -3.48 12.33 -1.81
N HIS A 399 -3.53 13.27 -0.87
CA HIS A 399 -3.72 14.67 -1.17
C HIS A 399 -2.93 15.55 -0.21
N LEU A 400 -2.58 16.70 -0.70
CA LEU A 400 -1.95 17.78 0.05
C LEU A 400 -2.96 18.88 0.26
N GLN A 401 -3.26 19.24 1.51
CA GLN A 401 -4.15 20.34 1.88
C GLN A 401 -3.39 21.54 2.44
N ASP A 402 -2.27 21.27 3.10
CA ASP A 402 -1.39 22.25 3.73
C ASP A 402 0.07 21.89 3.56
N ILE A 403 0.96 22.89 3.64
CA ILE A 403 2.41 22.77 3.54
C ILE A 403 3.05 22.88 4.94
#